data_2160688a97c44954307510599f04e43f
#
_entry.id   2160688a97c44954307510599f04e43f
#
_cell.length_a   1.000
_cell.length_b   1.000
_cell.length_c   1.000
_cell.angle_alpha   90.00
_cell.angle_beta   90.00
_cell.angle_gamma   90.00
#
_symmetry.space_group_name_H-M   'P 1'
#
loop_
_entity.id
_entity.type
_entity.pdbx_description
1 polymer ?
#
loop_
_entity_poly.entity_id
_entity_poly.type
_entity_poly.pdbx_seq_one_letter_code
_entity_poly.pdbx_strand_id
1 'polypeptide(L)'
;MIDDTEDVAEFFRYWPKLAAWPDDADLVSWYRNTHTNLVKVLEDAPLDLECATFLLAASPLSMWTRRQASEIAIHRFDAEMSRGITSQFEPHFAGDMLDELLTAFVPRGRPVGPENPKTIHVHSEDTDEHWYVTVGPEQTRTELQGGKADLTLTATAADLYLLLWNRTPDSSVKMTGDTDLMDLWHGNFRVRWS
;
A
#
# COMPACT_ATOMS: atom_id res chain seq x y z
N MET A 1 11.37 -7.86 20.78
CA MET A 1 11.80 -7.03 19.63
C MET A 1 12.69 -7.95 18.82
N ILE A 2 12.11 -8.61 17.82
CA ILE A 2 12.83 -9.49 16.89
C ILE A 2 13.57 -8.53 15.97
N ASP A 3 14.85 -8.76 15.76
CA ASP A 3 15.67 -7.96 14.85
C ASP A 3 15.23 -8.27 13.43
N ASP A 4 14.33 -7.44 12.88
CA ASP A 4 13.62 -7.64 11.61
C ASP A 4 14.52 -7.74 10.37
N THR A 5 15.82 -7.45 10.49
CA THR A 5 16.73 -7.37 9.34
C THR A 5 17.34 -8.73 8.96
N GLU A 6 17.56 -9.62 9.92
CA GLU A 6 18.14 -10.94 9.63
C GLU A 6 17.08 -11.91 9.09
N ASP A 7 15.86 -11.92 9.64
CA ASP A 7 14.78 -12.81 9.21
C ASP A 7 14.30 -12.49 7.79
N VAL A 8 14.21 -11.19 7.44
CA VAL A 8 13.83 -10.75 6.09
C VAL A 8 14.93 -11.10 5.08
N ALA A 9 16.21 -10.91 5.45
CA ALA A 9 17.33 -11.28 4.59
C ALA A 9 17.44 -12.81 4.39
N GLU A 10 17.10 -13.59 5.43
CA GLU A 10 17.04 -15.05 5.34
C GLU A 10 15.89 -15.51 4.45
N PHE A 11 14.70 -14.91 4.57
CA PHE A 11 13.55 -15.16 3.69
C PHE A 11 13.92 -14.92 2.22
N PHE A 12 14.52 -13.79 1.88
CA PHE A 12 14.95 -13.49 0.51
C PHE A 12 16.10 -14.39 0.02
N ARG A 13 16.94 -14.92 0.90
CA ARG A 13 17.97 -15.90 0.54
C ARG A 13 17.39 -17.24 0.06
N TYR A 14 16.21 -17.61 0.58
CA TYR A 14 15.50 -18.83 0.18
C TYR A 14 14.53 -18.63 -0.99
N TRP A 15 14.15 -17.39 -1.29
CA TRP A 15 13.22 -17.04 -2.35
C TRP A 15 13.52 -17.70 -3.70
N PRO A 16 14.76 -17.67 -4.23
CA PRO A 16 15.08 -18.32 -5.51
C PRO A 16 14.92 -19.84 -5.49
N LYS A 17 14.97 -20.46 -4.31
CA LYS A 17 14.81 -21.91 -4.14
C LYS A 17 13.34 -22.33 -3.99
N LEU A 18 12.48 -21.41 -3.56
CA LEU A 18 11.04 -21.63 -3.42
C LEU A 18 10.27 -21.35 -4.71
N ALA A 19 10.81 -20.50 -5.58
CA ALA A 19 10.18 -20.12 -6.84
C ALA A 19 10.73 -20.97 -8.00
N ALA A 20 10.16 -22.14 -8.20
CA ALA A 20 10.24 -22.78 -9.51
C ALA A 20 9.35 -21.98 -10.48
N TRP A 21 9.94 -21.08 -11.24
CA TRP A 21 9.22 -20.34 -12.25
C TRP A 21 8.82 -21.30 -13.38
N PRO A 22 7.55 -21.27 -13.80
CA PRO A 22 7.09 -22.10 -14.91
C PRO A 22 7.65 -21.58 -16.25
N ASP A 23 7.60 -22.40 -17.27
CA ASP A 23 7.81 -21.93 -18.64
C ASP A 23 6.68 -20.97 -19.05
N ASP A 24 6.93 -20.08 -20.01
CA ASP A 24 5.97 -19.06 -20.45
C ASP A 24 4.61 -19.66 -20.86
N ALA A 25 4.61 -20.86 -21.44
CA ALA A 25 3.39 -21.57 -21.84
C ALA A 25 2.50 -21.93 -20.63
N ASP A 26 3.09 -22.17 -19.48
CA ASP A 26 2.42 -22.61 -18.26
C ASP A 26 2.16 -21.46 -17.26
N LEU A 27 2.69 -20.27 -17.52
CA LEU A 27 2.65 -19.14 -16.59
C LEU A 27 1.23 -18.79 -16.12
N VAL A 28 0.26 -18.75 -17.03
CA VAL A 28 -1.12 -18.38 -16.69
C VAL A 28 -1.80 -19.45 -15.83
N SER A 29 -1.59 -20.71 -16.14
CA SER A 29 -2.14 -21.82 -15.35
C SER A 29 -1.49 -21.91 -13.98
N TRP A 30 -0.19 -21.71 -13.92
CA TRP A 30 0.57 -21.64 -12.66
C TRP A 30 0.08 -20.47 -11.78
N TYR A 31 -0.06 -19.27 -12.35
CA TYR A 31 -0.58 -18.11 -11.62
C TYR A 31 -1.99 -18.37 -11.04
N ARG A 32 -2.91 -18.93 -11.84
CA ARG A 32 -4.26 -19.25 -11.37
C ARG A 32 -4.24 -20.26 -10.22
N ASN A 33 -3.41 -21.28 -10.31
CA ASN A 33 -3.28 -22.30 -9.28
C ASN A 33 -2.68 -21.73 -8.00
N THR A 34 -1.63 -20.93 -8.10
CA THR A 34 -1.00 -20.28 -6.93
C THR A 34 -1.96 -19.29 -6.26
N HIS A 35 -2.72 -18.50 -7.04
CA HIS A 35 -3.76 -17.62 -6.50
C HIS A 35 -4.85 -18.42 -5.75
N THR A 36 -5.38 -19.49 -6.36
CA THR A 36 -6.38 -20.35 -5.71
C THR A 36 -5.85 -20.95 -4.40
N ASN A 37 -4.59 -21.41 -4.41
CA ASN A 37 -3.94 -21.93 -3.21
C ASN A 37 -3.76 -20.86 -2.13
N LEU A 38 -3.36 -19.65 -2.50
CA LEU A 38 -3.23 -18.52 -1.56
C LEU A 38 -4.56 -18.22 -0.87
N VAL A 39 -5.65 -18.06 -1.65
CA VAL A 39 -6.98 -17.82 -1.09
C VAL A 39 -7.37 -18.93 -0.11
N LYS A 40 -7.19 -20.19 -0.52
CA LYS A 40 -7.50 -21.34 0.33
C LYS A 40 -6.69 -21.35 1.64
N VAL A 41 -5.39 -21.05 1.58
CA VAL A 41 -4.54 -20.99 2.78
C VAL A 41 -5.00 -19.89 3.73
N LEU A 42 -5.41 -18.72 3.22
CA LEU A 42 -5.92 -17.63 4.04
C LEU A 42 -7.29 -17.94 4.64
N GLU A 43 -8.18 -18.63 3.89
CA GLU A 43 -9.51 -19.05 4.37
C GLU A 43 -9.43 -20.14 5.43
N ASP A 44 -8.51 -21.09 5.26
CA ASP A 44 -8.32 -22.22 6.19
C ASP A 44 -7.45 -21.87 7.41
N ALA A 45 -6.81 -20.70 7.43
CA ALA A 45 -5.90 -20.29 8.50
C ALA A 45 -6.66 -20.08 9.82
N PRO A 46 -6.10 -20.54 10.96
CA PRO A 46 -6.72 -20.30 12.26
C PRO A 46 -6.68 -18.81 12.62
N LEU A 47 -7.70 -18.33 13.34
CA LEU A 47 -7.79 -16.92 13.75
C LEU A 47 -6.64 -16.49 14.69
N ASP A 48 -6.04 -17.43 15.39
CA ASP A 48 -4.88 -17.27 16.28
C ASP A 48 -3.56 -17.64 15.61
N LEU A 49 -3.50 -17.58 14.26
CA LEU A 49 -2.30 -17.83 13.49
C LEU A 49 -1.11 -17.04 14.04
N GLU A 50 -0.03 -17.74 14.36
CA GLU A 50 1.26 -17.14 14.70
C GLU A 50 2.21 -17.24 13.50
N CYS A 51 2.58 -16.12 12.94
CA CYS A 51 3.59 -16.03 11.88
C CYS A 51 4.23 -14.62 11.85
N ALA A 52 5.35 -14.51 11.14
CA ALA A 52 6.01 -13.22 10.94
C ALA A 52 5.10 -12.22 10.22
N THR A 53 5.11 -10.98 10.69
CA THR A 53 4.40 -9.85 10.11
C THR A 53 5.36 -8.68 9.92
N PHE A 54 5.07 -7.80 8.98
CA PHE A 54 5.90 -6.62 8.72
C PHE A 54 5.10 -5.32 8.69
N LEU A 55 3.77 -5.38 8.79
CA LEU A 55 2.89 -4.23 8.99
C LEU A 55 2.13 -4.36 10.32
N LEU A 56 1.73 -3.22 10.87
CA LEU A 56 0.81 -3.18 12.00
C LEU A 56 -0.58 -3.62 11.55
N ALA A 57 -1.16 -4.57 12.27
CA ALA A 57 -2.50 -5.06 12.04
C ALA A 57 -3.07 -5.71 13.31
N ALA A 58 -4.37 -5.98 13.33
CA ALA A 58 -5.04 -6.60 14.46
C ALA A 58 -4.57 -8.05 14.73
N SER A 59 -4.15 -8.76 13.70
CA SER A 59 -3.58 -10.11 13.79
C SER A 59 -2.68 -10.41 12.58
N PRO A 60 -1.80 -11.43 12.65
CA PRO A 60 -1.01 -11.87 11.51
C PRO A 60 -1.88 -12.24 10.30
N LEU A 61 -2.99 -12.96 10.51
CA LEU A 61 -3.91 -13.32 9.44
C LEU A 61 -4.53 -12.08 8.78
N SER A 62 -4.97 -11.10 9.58
CA SER A 62 -5.50 -9.83 9.08
C SER A 62 -4.46 -9.08 8.23
N MET A 63 -3.22 -9.00 8.70
CA MET A 63 -2.12 -8.37 7.96
C MET A 63 -1.91 -9.04 6.61
N TRP A 64 -1.77 -10.37 6.57
CA TRP A 64 -1.48 -11.08 5.33
C TRP A 64 -2.65 -11.03 4.35
N THR A 65 -3.90 -11.17 4.82
CA THR A 65 -5.10 -11.10 3.97
C THR A 65 -5.20 -9.72 3.31
N ARG A 66 -5.10 -8.66 4.10
CA ARG A 66 -5.18 -7.28 3.63
C ARG A 66 -4.05 -6.95 2.67
N ARG A 67 -2.81 -7.30 3.03
CA ARG A 67 -1.63 -7.03 2.21
C ARG A 67 -1.70 -7.76 0.86
N GLN A 68 -2.10 -9.04 0.83
CA GLN A 68 -2.22 -9.78 -0.42
C GLN A 68 -3.33 -9.22 -1.32
N ALA A 69 -4.45 -8.79 -0.76
CA ALA A 69 -5.50 -8.13 -1.51
C ALA A 69 -5.00 -6.83 -2.15
N SER A 70 -4.29 -5.99 -1.40
CA SER A 70 -3.69 -4.73 -1.87
C SER A 70 -2.63 -4.95 -2.95
N GLU A 71 -1.73 -5.95 -2.79
CA GLU A 71 -0.70 -6.30 -3.78
C GLU A 71 -1.31 -6.76 -5.10
N ILE A 72 -2.28 -7.69 -5.03
CA ILE A 72 -2.94 -8.19 -6.24
C ILE A 72 -3.70 -7.06 -6.95
N ALA A 73 -4.35 -6.18 -6.21
CA ALA A 73 -5.12 -5.07 -6.77
C ALA A 73 -4.23 -4.06 -7.50
N ILE A 74 -3.11 -3.62 -6.90
CA ILE A 74 -2.22 -2.66 -7.54
C ILE A 74 -1.50 -3.26 -8.75
N HIS A 75 -1.09 -4.52 -8.68
CA HIS A 75 -0.45 -5.19 -9.80
C HIS A 75 -1.43 -5.60 -10.92
N ARG A 76 -2.71 -5.84 -10.58
CA ARG A 76 -3.78 -5.93 -11.58
C ARG A 76 -3.89 -4.61 -12.36
N PHE A 77 -3.91 -3.47 -11.65
CA PHE A 77 -3.91 -2.16 -12.28
C PHE A 77 -2.69 -1.99 -13.22
N ASP A 78 -1.49 -2.34 -12.76
CA ASP A 78 -0.26 -2.24 -13.57
C ASP A 78 -0.40 -3.06 -14.87
N ALA A 79 -0.92 -4.28 -14.79
CA ALA A 79 -1.12 -5.16 -15.94
C ALA A 79 -2.23 -4.65 -16.89
N GLU A 80 -3.35 -4.20 -16.36
CA GLU A 80 -4.47 -3.64 -17.14
C GLU A 80 -4.06 -2.34 -17.84
N MET A 81 -3.36 -1.44 -17.14
CA MET A 81 -2.83 -0.20 -17.71
C MET A 81 -1.88 -0.46 -18.88
N SER A 82 -1.02 -1.48 -18.81
CA SER A 82 -0.13 -1.87 -19.90
C SER A 82 -0.86 -2.27 -21.20
N ARG A 83 -2.15 -2.59 -21.07
CA ARG A 83 -3.03 -3.00 -22.18
C ARG A 83 -4.05 -1.91 -22.56
N GLY A 84 -3.99 -0.73 -21.92
CA GLY A 84 -4.96 0.35 -22.09
C GLY A 84 -6.36 0.00 -21.56
N ILE A 85 -6.45 -0.92 -20.59
CA ILE A 85 -7.69 -1.29 -19.93
C ILE A 85 -7.87 -0.38 -18.70
N THR A 86 -9.06 0.21 -18.55
CA THR A 86 -9.38 1.00 -17.37
C THR A 86 -9.75 0.08 -16.21
N SER A 87 -8.94 0.10 -15.16
CA SER A 87 -9.25 -0.63 -13.91
C SER A 87 -10.38 0.03 -13.15
N GLN A 88 -11.17 -0.78 -12.49
CA GLN A 88 -12.19 -0.33 -11.55
C GLN A 88 -11.97 -0.96 -10.19
N PHE A 89 -12.14 -0.15 -9.14
CA PHE A 89 -12.09 -0.57 -7.75
C PHE A 89 -13.44 -0.24 -7.09
N GLU A 90 -13.91 -1.14 -6.26
CA GLU A 90 -15.06 -0.88 -5.40
C GLU A 90 -14.64 0.16 -4.34
N PRO A 91 -15.46 1.19 -4.06
CA PRO A 91 -15.06 2.31 -3.21
C PRO A 91 -14.54 1.93 -1.84
N HIS A 92 -15.25 1.08 -1.08
CA HIS A 92 -14.82 0.69 0.26
C HIS A 92 -13.57 -0.22 0.23
N PHE A 93 -13.42 -1.04 -0.81
CA PHE A 93 -12.19 -1.82 -0.99
C PHE A 93 -11.00 -0.89 -1.29
N ALA A 94 -11.19 0.13 -2.13
CA ALA A 94 -10.17 1.14 -2.39
C ALA A 94 -9.83 1.96 -1.13
N GLY A 95 -10.83 2.31 -0.32
CA GLY A 95 -10.66 2.97 0.98
C GLY A 95 -9.83 2.12 1.94
N ASP A 96 -10.12 0.82 2.05
CA ASP A 96 -9.33 -0.11 2.88
C ASP A 96 -7.88 -0.22 2.42
N MET A 97 -7.64 -0.31 1.11
CA MET A 97 -6.28 -0.32 0.56
C MET A 97 -5.53 1.00 0.81
N LEU A 98 -6.24 2.13 0.71
CA LEU A 98 -5.71 3.46 1.00
C LEU A 98 -5.37 3.59 2.48
N ASP A 99 -6.22 3.11 3.37
CA ASP A 99 -5.98 3.07 4.80
C ASP A 99 -4.75 2.21 5.15
N GLU A 100 -4.61 1.01 4.57
CA GLU A 100 -3.41 0.19 4.76
C GLU A 100 -2.14 0.94 4.35
N LEU A 101 -2.16 1.60 3.18
CA LEU A 101 -1.03 2.40 2.72
C LEU A 101 -0.66 3.47 3.73
N LEU A 102 -1.63 4.26 4.18
CA LEU A 102 -1.37 5.45 4.98
C LEU A 102 -1.12 5.14 6.46
N THR A 103 -1.80 4.14 7.04
CA THR A 103 -1.71 3.85 8.47
C THR A 103 -0.68 2.78 8.82
N ALA A 104 -0.38 1.86 7.89
CA ALA A 104 0.50 0.73 8.17
C ALA A 104 1.78 0.75 7.33
N PHE A 105 1.71 1.05 6.02
CA PHE A 105 2.86 0.95 5.14
C PHE A 105 3.77 2.18 5.20
N VAL A 106 3.21 3.37 5.03
CA VAL A 106 3.96 4.65 5.04
C VAL A 106 4.70 4.89 6.36
N PRO A 107 4.10 4.64 7.54
CA PRO A 107 4.80 4.82 8.81
C PRO A 107 6.03 3.94 9.02
N ARG A 108 6.21 2.86 8.26
CA ARG A 108 7.44 2.02 8.33
C ARG A 108 8.64 2.67 7.67
N GLY A 109 8.40 3.62 6.79
CA GLY A 109 9.45 4.31 6.06
C GLY A 109 10.42 5.07 6.99
N ARG A 110 11.55 5.49 6.43
CA ARG A 110 12.43 6.42 7.13
C ARG A 110 11.71 7.75 7.31
N PRO A 111 12.07 8.53 8.35
CA PRO A 111 11.59 9.90 8.47
C PRO A 111 11.86 10.67 7.18
N VAL A 112 10.85 11.34 6.68
CA VAL A 112 10.91 12.18 5.49
C VAL A 112 10.13 13.46 5.72
N GLY A 113 10.74 14.59 5.45
CA GLY A 113 10.06 15.88 5.58
C GLY A 113 10.94 16.99 6.15
N PRO A 114 10.40 18.20 6.17
CA PRO A 114 11.08 19.37 6.70
C PRO A 114 11.21 19.32 8.23
N GLU A 115 12.12 20.13 8.80
CA GLU A 115 12.28 20.27 10.25
C GLU A 115 10.97 20.70 10.94
N ASN A 116 10.19 21.58 10.30
CA ASN A 116 8.85 21.92 10.74
C ASN A 116 7.87 20.93 10.09
N PRO A 117 7.26 20.04 10.88
CA PRO A 117 6.35 19.03 10.34
C PRO A 117 5.22 19.64 9.53
N LYS A 118 4.82 18.95 8.48
CA LYS A 118 3.74 19.31 7.57
C LYS A 118 2.67 18.24 7.57
N THR A 119 1.41 18.64 7.37
CA THR A 119 0.27 17.72 7.34
C THR A 119 -0.35 17.68 5.95
N ILE A 120 -0.49 16.48 5.42
CA ILE A 120 -1.26 16.18 4.21
C ILE A 120 -2.60 15.58 4.65
N HIS A 121 -3.69 16.25 4.33
CA HIS A 121 -5.04 15.73 4.52
C HIS A 121 -5.47 15.00 3.24
N VAL A 122 -5.81 13.74 3.37
CA VAL A 122 -6.34 12.89 2.29
C VAL A 122 -7.82 12.68 2.57
N HIS A 123 -8.68 13.06 1.63
CA HIS A 123 -10.14 12.95 1.75
C HIS A 123 -10.71 12.17 0.57
N SER A 124 -11.33 11.05 0.86
CA SER A 124 -12.07 10.24 -0.11
C SER A 124 -13.51 10.73 -0.21
N GLU A 125 -13.91 11.25 -1.39
CA GLU A 125 -15.26 11.81 -1.60
C GLU A 125 -16.35 10.74 -1.69
N ASP A 126 -16.00 9.52 -2.10
CA ASP A 126 -16.95 8.43 -2.32
C ASP A 126 -17.16 7.54 -1.09
N THR A 127 -16.24 7.57 -0.11
CA THR A 127 -16.38 6.85 1.17
C THR A 127 -16.49 7.77 2.38
N ASP A 128 -16.28 9.08 2.20
CA ASP A 128 -16.25 10.12 3.25
C ASP A 128 -15.21 9.82 4.36
N GLU A 129 -14.08 9.20 3.98
CA GLU A 129 -12.98 8.85 4.86
C GLU A 129 -11.89 9.92 4.82
N HIS A 130 -11.22 10.12 5.96
CA HIS A 130 -10.21 11.15 6.14
C HIS A 130 -8.95 10.59 6.80
N TRP A 131 -7.79 10.97 6.27
CA TRP A 131 -6.47 10.66 6.84
C TRP A 131 -5.65 11.94 6.91
N TYR A 132 -4.99 12.17 8.03
CA TYR A 132 -4.09 13.30 8.27
C TYR A 132 -2.68 12.76 8.44
N VAL A 133 -1.88 12.85 7.39
CA VAL A 133 -0.52 12.31 7.31
C VAL A 133 0.46 13.39 7.69
N THR A 134 1.16 13.25 8.82
CA THR A 134 2.21 14.17 9.25
C THR A 134 3.56 13.67 8.78
N VAL A 135 4.24 14.48 7.97
CA VAL A 135 5.61 14.26 7.48
C VAL A 135 6.56 15.28 8.13
N GLY A 136 7.75 14.84 8.51
CA GLY A 136 8.70 15.69 9.24
C GLY A 136 9.99 14.97 9.58
N PRO A 137 10.78 15.49 10.53
CA PRO A 137 12.05 14.90 10.96
C PRO A 137 11.87 13.61 11.76
N GLU A 138 10.66 13.37 12.27
CA GLU A 138 10.28 12.14 12.95
C GLU A 138 9.58 11.18 11.98
N GLN A 139 9.31 9.96 12.45
CA GLN A 139 8.58 8.96 11.70
C GLN A 139 7.20 9.49 11.29
N THR A 140 6.83 9.25 10.02
CA THR A 140 5.53 9.63 9.49
C THR A 140 4.42 9.00 10.31
N ARG A 141 3.39 9.79 10.63
CA ARG A 141 2.21 9.35 11.38
C ARG A 141 0.95 9.68 10.62
N THR A 142 -0.04 8.83 10.75
CA THR A 142 -1.37 9.03 10.17
C THR A 142 -2.42 8.96 11.27
N GLU A 143 -3.28 9.97 11.30
CA GLU A 143 -4.41 10.08 12.21
C GLU A 143 -5.71 10.18 11.39
N LEU A 144 -6.81 9.59 11.90
CA LEU A 144 -8.12 9.61 11.24
C LEU A 144 -8.93 10.88 11.55
N GLN A 145 -8.43 11.68 12.46
CA GLN A 145 -9.01 12.97 12.82
C GLN A 145 -7.91 14.01 12.91
N GLY A 146 -8.18 15.20 12.39
CA GLY A 146 -7.21 16.27 12.39
C GLY A 146 -7.87 17.62 12.19
N GLY A 147 -7.05 18.64 12.03
CA GLY A 147 -7.46 20.02 11.84
C GLY A 147 -6.98 20.62 10.54
N LYS A 148 -6.31 21.74 10.63
CA LYS A 148 -5.75 22.42 9.45
C LYS A 148 -4.60 21.58 8.87
N ALA A 149 -4.64 21.36 7.56
CA ALA A 149 -3.58 20.73 6.81
C ALA A 149 -2.81 21.75 5.94
N ASP A 150 -1.57 21.44 5.62
CA ASP A 150 -0.76 22.24 4.69
C ASP A 150 -1.14 21.93 3.23
N LEU A 151 -1.46 20.67 2.94
CA LEU A 151 -1.98 20.19 1.67
C LEU A 151 -3.23 19.35 1.89
N THR A 152 -4.25 19.54 1.06
CA THR A 152 -5.45 18.67 1.01
C THR A 152 -5.55 18.02 -0.37
N LEU A 153 -5.68 16.70 -0.39
CA LEU A 153 -5.96 15.88 -1.56
C LEU A 153 -7.41 15.40 -1.49
N THR A 154 -8.18 15.58 -2.56
CA THR A 154 -9.60 15.21 -2.59
C THR A 154 -9.93 14.55 -3.92
N ALA A 155 -10.40 13.30 -3.88
CA ALA A 155 -10.87 12.52 -5.02
C ALA A 155 -11.58 11.25 -4.54
N THR A 156 -11.90 10.32 -5.44
CA THR A 156 -12.34 8.96 -5.05
C THR A 156 -11.22 8.20 -4.31
N ALA A 157 -11.58 7.24 -3.47
CA ALA A 157 -10.60 6.38 -2.78
C ALA A 157 -9.64 5.71 -3.77
N ALA A 158 -10.15 5.26 -4.91
CA ALA A 158 -9.35 4.62 -5.95
C ALA A 158 -8.31 5.59 -6.57
N ASP A 159 -8.71 6.82 -6.91
CA ASP A 159 -7.80 7.80 -7.50
C ASP A 159 -6.72 8.23 -6.50
N LEU A 160 -7.08 8.42 -5.22
CA LEU A 160 -6.13 8.72 -4.15
C LEU A 160 -5.14 7.56 -3.94
N TYR A 161 -5.63 6.32 -3.91
CA TYR A 161 -4.79 5.14 -3.77
C TYR A 161 -3.77 5.03 -4.91
N LEU A 162 -4.22 5.19 -6.17
CA LEU A 162 -3.35 5.12 -7.33
C LEU A 162 -2.34 6.27 -7.37
N LEU A 163 -2.75 7.49 -7.04
CA LEU A 163 -1.84 8.64 -6.94
C LEU A 163 -0.76 8.38 -5.89
N LEU A 164 -1.14 8.00 -4.68
CA LEU A 164 -0.21 7.84 -3.56
C LEU A 164 0.72 6.62 -3.72
N TRP A 165 0.32 5.64 -4.54
CA TRP A 165 1.20 4.58 -5.05
C TRP A 165 2.02 4.99 -6.29
N ASN A 166 1.99 6.27 -6.70
CA ASN A 166 2.72 6.78 -7.86
C ASN A 166 2.35 6.10 -9.19
N ARG A 167 1.06 5.79 -9.39
CA ARG A 167 0.52 5.16 -10.61
C ARG A 167 -0.17 6.15 -11.53
N THR A 168 -0.67 7.25 -10.98
CA THR A 168 -1.36 8.32 -11.73
C THR A 168 -0.69 9.66 -11.46
N PRO A 169 -0.85 10.64 -12.38
CA PRO A 169 -0.28 11.97 -12.20
C PRO A 169 -1.09 12.81 -11.18
N ASP A 170 -0.48 13.84 -10.64
CA ASP A 170 -1.09 14.79 -9.69
C ASP A 170 -2.41 15.39 -10.19
N SER A 171 -2.54 15.55 -11.50
CA SER A 171 -3.76 16.06 -12.14
C SER A 171 -4.97 15.13 -12.01
N SER A 172 -4.80 13.90 -11.52
CA SER A 172 -5.91 12.97 -11.29
C SER A 172 -6.74 13.29 -10.04
N VAL A 173 -6.23 14.15 -9.15
CA VAL A 173 -6.92 14.53 -7.91
C VAL A 173 -6.96 16.04 -7.75
N LYS A 174 -7.94 16.52 -6.98
CA LYS A 174 -8.01 17.92 -6.59
C LYS A 174 -7.06 18.18 -5.43
N MET A 175 -6.21 19.19 -5.59
CA MET A 175 -5.23 19.63 -4.58
C MET A 175 -5.52 21.05 -4.13
N THR A 176 -5.35 21.31 -2.83
CA THR A 176 -5.49 22.64 -2.24
C THR A 176 -4.42 22.83 -1.16
N GLY A 177 -3.61 23.87 -1.26
CA GLY A 177 -2.54 24.18 -0.31
C GLY A 177 -1.15 24.06 -0.93
N ASP A 178 -0.19 23.57 -0.15
CA ASP A 178 1.24 23.45 -0.48
C ASP A 178 1.50 22.20 -1.33
N THR A 179 1.40 22.36 -2.65
CA THR A 179 1.56 21.24 -3.60
C THR A 179 2.99 20.71 -3.69
N ASP A 180 4.01 21.45 -3.22
CA ASP A 180 5.40 20.97 -3.19
C ASP A 180 5.58 19.74 -2.29
N LEU A 181 4.60 19.47 -1.39
CA LEU A 181 4.56 18.25 -0.59
C LEU A 181 4.36 16.98 -1.42
N MET A 182 3.82 17.09 -2.66
CA MET A 182 3.73 15.95 -3.57
C MET A 182 5.11 15.58 -4.15
N ASP A 183 5.99 16.52 -4.39
CA ASP A 183 7.38 16.22 -4.79
C ASP A 183 8.10 15.42 -3.68
N LEU A 184 7.89 15.82 -2.42
CA LEU A 184 8.40 15.08 -1.27
C LEU A 184 7.79 13.66 -1.22
N TRP A 185 6.49 13.52 -1.43
CA TRP A 185 5.81 12.24 -1.48
C TRP A 185 6.39 11.33 -2.57
N HIS A 186 6.39 11.79 -3.80
CA HIS A 186 6.90 11.05 -4.96
C HIS A 186 8.39 10.69 -4.84
N GLY A 187 9.17 11.52 -4.17
CA GLY A 187 10.60 11.28 -3.94
C GLY A 187 10.89 10.17 -2.93
N ASN A 188 10.04 10.00 -1.93
CA ASN A 188 10.33 9.18 -0.75
C ASN A 188 9.44 7.95 -0.60
N PHE A 189 8.17 8.03 -0.99
CA PHE A 189 7.24 6.90 -0.83
C PHE A 189 7.13 6.08 -2.12
N ARG A 190 8.29 5.58 -2.59
CA ARG A 190 8.37 4.66 -3.74
C ARG A 190 8.84 3.31 -3.27
N VAL A 191 8.12 2.25 -3.60
CA VAL A 191 8.64 0.89 -3.49
C VAL A 191 9.74 0.73 -4.55
N ARG A 192 10.96 0.51 -4.11
CA ARG A 192 12.09 0.19 -4.98
C ARG A 192 12.47 -1.26 -4.72
N TRP A 193 12.30 -2.09 -5.72
CA TRP A 193 12.87 -3.44 -5.72
C TRP A 193 14.34 -3.27 -6.15
N SER A 194 15.26 -3.36 -5.20
CA SER A 194 16.72 -3.35 -5.43
C SER A 194 17.25 -4.76 -5.44
#